data_ba2db16ae050e118666da799c778f0b5
#
_entry.id   ba2db16ae050e118666da799c778f0b5
#
_cell.length_a   1.000
_cell.length_b   1.000
_cell.length_c   1.000
_cell.angle_alpha   90.00
_cell.angle_beta   90.00
_cell.angle_gamma   90.00
#
_symmetry.space_group_name_H-M   'P 1'
#
loop_
_entity.id
_entity.type
_entity.pdbx_description
1 polymer ?
#
loop_
_entity_poly.entity_id
_entity_poly.type
_entity_poly.pdbx_seq_one_letter_code
_entity_poly.pdbx_strand_id
1 'polypeptide(L)' 'KNWPAIQVKNHARLDLAGWVDDVAIQATNAGRDTGIVIHKRRGKGNPASWYVTCTLDTLITIIEGNKR' A
#
# COMPACT_ATOMS: atom_id res chain seq x y z
N LYS A 1 -17.07 4.53 3.88
CA LYS A 1 -15.64 4.66 4.00
C LYS A 1 -14.92 3.93 2.89
N ASN A 2 -13.99 4.58 2.24
CA ASN A 2 -13.28 4.00 1.10
C ASN A 2 -11.91 3.50 1.54
N TRP A 3 -11.83 2.22 1.85
CA TRP A 3 -10.56 1.60 2.23
C TRP A 3 -9.66 1.48 1.00
N PRO A 4 -8.35 1.65 1.16
CA PRO A 4 -7.42 1.43 0.06
C PRO A 4 -7.39 -0.04 -0.35
N ALA A 5 -7.04 -0.30 -1.61
CA ALA A 5 -6.66 -1.64 -2.01
C ALA A 5 -5.32 -1.97 -1.35
N ILE A 6 -5.18 -3.19 -0.87
CA ILE A 6 -3.99 -3.61 -0.14
C ILE A 6 -3.37 -4.82 -0.82
N GLN A 7 -2.07 -4.73 -1.12
CA GLN A 7 -1.27 -5.87 -1.54
C GLN A 7 -0.23 -6.17 -0.46
N VAL A 8 -0.10 -7.44 -0.10
CA VAL A 8 0.92 -7.89 0.84
C VAL A 8 2.02 -8.61 0.07
N LYS A 9 3.26 -8.15 0.24
CA LYS A 9 4.43 -8.73 -0.42
C LYS A 9 5.40 -9.28 0.61
N ASN A 10 5.91 -10.46 0.32
CA ASN A 10 6.91 -11.12 1.14
C ASN A 10 8.03 -11.62 0.25
N HIS A 11 8.76 -10.67 -0.34
CA HIS A 11 9.84 -10.95 -1.28
C HIS A 11 11.18 -10.55 -0.68
N ALA A 12 12.20 -11.35 -0.94
CA ALA A 12 13.56 -11.03 -0.51
C ALA A 12 14.11 -9.80 -1.25
N ARG A 13 13.64 -9.58 -2.48
CA ARG A 13 14.11 -8.47 -3.32
C ARG A 13 13.01 -7.42 -3.42
N LEU A 14 13.36 -6.17 -3.16
CA LEU A 14 12.42 -5.06 -3.25
C LEU A 14 12.26 -4.59 -4.68
N ASP A 15 11.02 -4.38 -5.09
CA ASP A 15 10.66 -3.76 -6.35
C ASP A 15 9.53 -2.76 -6.08
N LEU A 16 9.87 -1.70 -5.35
CA LEU A 16 8.85 -0.78 -4.84
C LEU A 16 8.06 -0.11 -5.97
N ALA A 17 8.75 0.33 -7.02
CA ALA A 17 8.08 0.98 -8.15
C ALA A 17 7.08 0.05 -8.82
N GLY A 18 7.50 -1.18 -9.12
CA GLY A 18 6.62 -2.16 -9.73
C GLY A 18 5.45 -2.53 -8.84
N TRP A 19 5.69 -2.71 -7.55
CA TRP A 19 4.61 -3.03 -6.61
C TRP A 19 3.58 -1.91 -6.50
N VAL A 20 4.05 -0.65 -6.46
CA VAL A 20 3.15 0.51 -6.37
C VAL A 20 2.33 0.64 -7.64
N ASP A 21 2.93 0.42 -8.81
CA ASP A 21 2.21 0.45 -10.08
C ASP A 21 1.14 -0.64 -10.12
N ASP A 22 1.49 -1.86 -9.68
CA ASP A 22 0.55 -2.99 -9.67
C ASP A 22 -0.63 -2.73 -8.74
N VAL A 23 -0.39 -2.19 -7.55
CA VAL A 23 -1.48 -1.94 -6.62
C VAL A 23 -2.38 -0.80 -7.10
N ALA A 24 -1.83 0.16 -7.86
CA ALA A 24 -2.64 1.22 -8.45
C ALA A 24 -3.63 0.67 -9.47
N ILE A 25 -3.19 -0.28 -10.29
CA ILE A 25 -4.06 -0.97 -11.25
C ILE A 25 -5.13 -1.77 -10.50
N GLN A 26 -4.72 -2.50 -9.48
CA GLN A 26 -5.63 -3.30 -8.66
C GLN A 26 -6.69 -2.41 -7.99
N ALA A 27 -6.29 -1.26 -7.47
CA ALA A 27 -7.20 -0.31 -6.85
C ALA A 27 -8.26 0.17 -7.84
N THR A 28 -7.84 0.55 -9.04
CA THR A 28 -8.74 0.98 -10.10
C THR A 28 -9.74 -0.14 -10.44
N ASN A 29 -9.25 -1.36 -10.61
CA ASN A 29 -10.11 -2.50 -10.95
C ASN A 29 -11.10 -2.84 -9.84
N ALA A 30 -10.75 -2.57 -8.59
CA ALA A 30 -11.62 -2.84 -7.44
C ALA A 30 -12.53 -1.66 -7.07
N GLY A 31 -12.46 -0.56 -7.82
CA GLY A 31 -13.24 0.64 -7.52
C GLY A 31 -12.77 1.37 -6.27
N ARG A 32 -11.49 1.25 -5.93
CA ARG A 32 -10.88 1.94 -4.79
C ARG A 32 -10.15 3.19 -5.25
N ASP A 33 -10.17 4.22 -4.42
CA ASP A 33 -9.50 5.48 -4.74
C ASP A 33 -7.98 5.38 -4.60
N THR A 34 -7.51 4.51 -3.74
CA THR A 34 -6.08 4.40 -3.41
C THR A 34 -5.66 2.96 -3.28
N GLY A 35 -4.35 2.73 -3.40
CA GLY A 35 -3.75 1.43 -3.17
C GLY A 35 -2.46 1.56 -2.39
N ILE A 36 -2.23 0.63 -1.47
CA ILE A 36 -1.01 0.59 -0.66
C ILE A 36 -0.40 -0.80 -0.71
N VAL A 37 0.91 -0.86 -0.52
CA VAL A 37 1.66 -2.10 -0.46
C VAL A 37 2.17 -2.30 0.96
N ILE A 38 1.86 -3.44 1.56
CA ILE A 38 2.42 -3.85 2.84
C ILE A 38 3.47 -4.90 2.55
N HIS A 39 4.70 -4.69 3.03
CA HIS A 39 5.75 -5.68 2.80
C HIS A 39 6.54 -5.97 4.06
N LYS A 40 6.94 -7.23 4.16
CA LYS A 40 7.58 -7.73 5.36
C LYS A 40 8.92 -7.06 5.58
N ARG A 41 9.15 -6.64 6.82
CA ARG A 41 10.43 -6.13 7.25
C ARG A 41 11.31 -7.31 7.67
N ARG A 42 12.51 -7.39 7.09
CA ARG A 42 13.43 -8.48 7.40
C ARG A 42 13.73 -8.52 8.90
N GLY A 43 13.67 -9.72 9.47
CA GLY A 43 13.95 -9.94 10.89
C GLY A 43 12.82 -9.56 11.83
N LYS A 44 11.67 -9.13 11.31
CA LYS A 44 10.52 -8.75 12.14
C LYS A 44 9.31 -9.61 11.77
N GLY A 45 8.90 -10.48 12.68
CA GLY A 45 7.74 -11.33 12.48
C GLY A 45 6.42 -10.62 12.77
N ASN A 46 6.42 -9.59 13.61
CA ASN A 46 5.20 -8.88 13.97
C ASN A 46 4.78 -7.94 12.82
N PRO A 47 3.59 -8.16 12.22
CA PRO A 47 3.13 -7.31 11.12
C PRO A 47 3.05 -5.82 11.45
N ALA A 48 2.88 -5.47 12.71
CA ALA A 48 2.86 -4.06 13.13
C ALA A 48 4.18 -3.35 12.84
N SER A 49 5.27 -4.11 12.65
CA SER A 49 6.59 -3.57 12.34
C SER A 49 6.91 -3.58 10.85
N TRP A 50 6.01 -4.07 10.03
CA TRP A 50 6.23 -4.13 8.58
C TRP A 50 6.11 -2.76 7.94
N TYR A 51 6.58 -2.64 6.72
CA TYR A 51 6.55 -1.38 5.98
C TYR A 51 5.26 -1.23 5.20
N VAL A 52 4.85 0.02 5.03
CA VAL A 52 3.77 0.40 4.11
C VAL A 52 4.38 1.33 3.08
N THR A 53 4.16 1.02 1.80
CA THR A 53 4.68 1.83 0.70
C THR A 53 3.54 2.26 -0.21
N CYS A 54 3.52 3.53 -0.54
CA CYS A 54 2.58 4.10 -1.50
C CYS A 54 3.20 5.39 -2.05
N THR A 55 2.53 5.99 -3.03
CA THR A 55 2.95 7.31 -3.51
C THR A 55 2.59 8.37 -2.47
N LEU A 56 3.28 9.50 -2.53
CA LEU A 56 2.95 10.64 -1.68
C LEU A 56 1.52 11.10 -1.92
N ASP A 57 1.08 11.12 -3.16
CA ASP A 57 -0.29 11.48 -3.53
C ASP A 57 -1.31 10.58 -2.83
N THR A 58 -1.05 9.26 -2.83
CA THR A 58 -1.91 8.31 -2.14
C THR A 58 -1.97 8.58 -0.64
N LEU A 59 -0.84 8.85 -0.02
CA LEU A 59 -0.79 9.14 1.42
C LEU A 59 -1.60 10.40 1.75
N ILE A 60 -1.44 11.45 0.97
CA ILE A 60 -2.19 12.70 1.16
C ILE A 60 -3.69 12.43 1.05
N THR A 61 -4.11 11.67 0.05
CA THR A 61 -5.52 11.32 -0.14
C THR A 61 -6.08 10.57 1.07
N ILE A 62 -5.33 9.62 1.61
CA ILE A 62 -5.74 8.85 2.79
C ILE A 62 -5.89 9.79 4.00
N ILE A 63 -4.92 10.66 4.22
CA ILE A 63 -4.94 11.58 5.36
C ILE A 63 -6.14 12.52 5.24
N GLU A 64 -6.37 13.09 4.07
CA GLU A 64 -7.50 14.00 3.85
C GLU A 64 -8.83 13.28 4.03
N GLY A 65 -8.93 12.04 3.58
CA GLY A 65 -10.13 11.24 3.77
C GLY A 65 -10.48 11.03 5.24
N ASN A 66 -9.46 10.90 6.09
CA ASN A 66 -9.66 10.70 7.53
C ASN A 66 -10.07 11.95 8.29
N LYS A 67 -9.98 13.12 7.67
CA LYS A 67 -10.39 14.38 8.29
C LYS A 67 -11.90 14.64 8.17
N ARG A 68 -12.62 13.81 7.45
CA ARG A 68 -14.07 13.98 7.20
C ARG A 68 -14.90 13.18 8.17
#